data_bdfcd0fd44605f61f8e42760bff39a78
#
_entry.id   bdfcd0fd44605f61f8e42760bff39a78
#
_cell.length_a   1.000
_cell.length_b   1.000
_cell.length_c   1.000
_cell.angle_alpha   90.00
_cell.angle_beta   90.00
_cell.angle_gamma   90.00
#
_symmetry.space_group_name_H-M   'P 1'
#
loop_
_entity.id
_entity.type
_entity.pdbx_description
1 polymer ?
#
loop_
_entity_poly.entity_id
_entity_poly.type
_entity_poly.pdbx_seq_one_letter_code
_entity_poly.pdbx_strand_id
1 'polypeptide(L)'
;MDWIIKLLTDPKSAAHLLIIYALVISLGVRFGQWKIGGKKNGIAFGVTWVLFVGIFVGHICTNFLYDNPAEAVDYQRHIIDIVKELGLILFVYCIGLQVGPSFFQAFRKGGLGMSLLAVLLVLLNVATTLGLFFLADNTGIFSTPHDKENLAMMVGVMCGAVTNTPSLGAANSILPELFGDTSNVPAIANGYACAYPLGVVGIILSTIALRFIARISLEKEQEELRQRNESHPETTPKHLVIEVSNLAVVGKTLEELRNFFKRQFVVTRCIYPDGQFVVPNATTEVSMGMRIHLVCSEQDSEALIQLMGKSAEVGHEEQIDTVQYVSRRMVVTREEITGRSLAQLHLSSLYGVNVTRVTRGGMELFADRNLPLLVGDRVLVTGTEENVERVKAVLGSQVERLDHPNVGVLFMGILIGLLVGQIPIPFPGVDVPVKLGLAGGPLFVAILVGAFGH
;
A
#
# COMPACT_ATOMS: atom_id res chain seq x y z
N MET A 1 10.15 40.42 22.79
CA MET A 1 9.24 40.10 21.65
C MET A 1 9.91 40.24 20.29
N ASP A 2 10.93 41.09 20.18
CA ASP A 2 11.63 41.33 18.89
C ASP A 2 12.28 40.10 18.24
N TRP A 3 12.76 39.14 19.06
CA TRP A 3 13.34 37.92 18.55
C TRP A 3 12.31 37.01 17.82
N ILE A 4 11.05 37.00 18.29
CA ILE A 4 9.97 36.23 17.65
C ILE A 4 9.61 36.87 16.30
N ILE A 5 9.50 38.20 16.29
CA ILE A 5 9.21 38.96 15.07
C ILE A 5 10.32 38.70 14.07
N LYS A 6 11.59 38.86 14.47
CA LYS A 6 12.73 38.57 13.60
C LYS A 6 12.76 37.14 13.10
N LEU A 7 12.41 36.15 13.96
CA LEU A 7 12.31 34.74 13.56
C LEU A 7 11.23 34.50 12.52
N LEU A 8 10.12 35.24 12.58
CA LEU A 8 8.99 35.10 11.68
C LEU A 8 9.10 35.93 10.39
N THR A 9 9.97 36.97 10.36
CA THR A 9 10.06 37.90 9.22
C THR A 9 11.39 37.85 8.48
N ASP A 10 12.45 37.26 9.07
CA ASP A 10 13.76 37.20 8.43
C ASP A 10 13.87 36.06 7.41
N PRO A 11 13.74 36.34 6.09
CA PRO A 11 13.77 35.32 5.06
C PRO A 11 15.13 34.64 4.91
N LYS A 12 16.19 35.20 5.48
CA LYS A 12 17.56 34.66 5.41
C LYS A 12 17.82 33.63 6.52
N SER A 13 16.90 33.48 7.47
CA SER A 13 17.02 32.52 8.55
C SER A 13 16.52 31.12 8.15
N ALA A 14 17.38 30.10 8.29
CA ALA A 14 16.97 28.71 8.12
C ALA A 14 15.84 28.31 9.09
N ALA A 15 15.86 28.88 10.32
CA ALA A 15 14.80 28.62 11.31
C ALA A 15 13.44 29.15 10.83
N HIS A 16 13.40 30.34 10.22
CA HIS A 16 12.19 30.89 9.60
C HIS A 16 11.61 29.93 8.55
N LEU A 17 12.43 29.43 7.64
CA LEU A 17 12.00 28.51 6.59
C LEU A 17 11.43 27.21 7.18
N LEU A 18 12.12 26.64 8.16
CA LEU A 18 11.67 25.41 8.83
C LEU A 18 10.34 25.60 9.57
N ILE A 19 10.12 26.77 10.19
CA ILE A 19 8.85 27.12 10.84
C ILE A 19 7.74 27.20 9.81
N ILE A 20 7.96 27.85 8.66
CA ILE A 20 6.98 27.91 7.58
C ILE A 20 6.64 26.50 7.07
N TYR A 21 7.63 25.64 6.83
CA TYR A 21 7.39 24.26 6.43
C TYR A 21 6.58 23.50 7.48
N ALA A 22 6.96 23.58 8.75
CA ALA A 22 6.24 22.91 9.82
C ALA A 22 4.78 23.38 9.92
N LEU A 23 4.56 24.67 9.78
CA LEU A 23 3.22 25.28 9.80
C LEU A 23 2.40 24.82 8.60
N VAL A 24 2.95 24.89 7.38
CA VAL A 24 2.28 24.48 6.15
C VAL A 24 1.90 23.00 6.17
N ILE A 25 2.83 22.15 6.58
CA ILE A 25 2.58 20.70 6.66
C ILE A 25 1.53 20.40 7.73
N SER A 26 1.66 20.98 8.93
CA SER A 26 0.74 20.73 10.04
C SER A 26 -0.69 21.18 9.72
N LEU A 27 -0.85 22.39 9.20
CA LEU A 27 -2.16 22.91 8.79
C LEU A 27 -2.72 22.14 7.59
N GLY A 28 -1.90 21.85 6.60
CA GLY A 28 -2.31 21.12 5.40
C GLY A 28 -2.80 19.71 5.73
N VAL A 29 -2.07 18.97 6.57
CA VAL A 29 -2.49 17.63 7.02
C VAL A 29 -3.77 17.72 7.86
N ARG A 30 -3.88 18.73 8.73
CA ARG A 30 -5.09 18.95 9.54
C ARG A 30 -6.32 19.22 8.69
N PHE A 31 -6.22 20.11 7.70
CA PHE A 31 -7.30 20.38 6.76
C PHE A 31 -7.59 19.20 5.83
N GLY A 32 -6.57 18.44 5.48
CA GLY A 32 -6.70 17.22 4.66
C GLY A 32 -7.59 16.14 5.27
N GLN A 33 -7.75 16.16 6.60
CA GLN A 33 -8.65 15.23 7.30
C GLN A 33 -10.13 15.66 7.25
N TRP A 34 -10.44 16.88 6.82
CA TRP A 34 -11.81 17.35 6.67
C TRP A 34 -12.53 16.62 5.54
N LYS A 35 -13.68 16.07 5.87
CA LYS A 35 -14.56 15.41 4.90
C LYS A 35 -15.65 16.38 4.47
N ILE A 36 -15.65 16.74 3.20
CA ILE A 36 -16.68 17.56 2.57
C ILE A 36 -17.82 16.64 2.13
N GLY A 37 -19.06 16.87 2.60
CA GLY A 37 -20.23 16.04 2.28
C GLY A 37 -20.68 15.07 3.38
N GLY A 38 -20.16 15.21 4.63
CA GLY A 38 -20.62 14.47 5.80
C GLY A 38 -19.68 13.35 6.27
N LYS A 39 -19.88 12.90 7.54
CA LYS A 39 -18.96 11.94 8.18
C LYS A 39 -18.92 10.56 7.53
N LYS A 40 -20.02 10.09 6.92
CA LYS A 40 -20.10 8.73 6.33
C LYS A 40 -19.71 8.67 4.86
N ASN A 41 -20.08 9.69 4.04
CA ASN A 41 -19.88 9.68 2.59
C ASN A 41 -19.05 10.87 2.09
N GLY A 42 -18.40 11.60 2.99
CA GLY A 42 -17.62 12.78 2.65
C GLY A 42 -16.31 12.46 1.94
N ILE A 43 -15.96 13.30 0.97
CA ILE A 43 -14.70 13.27 0.24
C ILE A 43 -13.65 14.06 1.03
N ALA A 44 -12.49 13.46 1.28
CA ALA A 44 -11.35 14.13 1.89
C ALA A 44 -10.27 14.36 0.83
N PHE A 45 -9.74 15.57 0.74
CA PHE A 45 -8.65 15.89 -0.19
C PHE A 45 -7.27 15.43 0.31
N GLY A 46 -7.20 14.89 1.52
CA GLY A 46 -5.98 14.31 2.08
C GLY A 46 -4.79 15.27 2.07
N VAL A 47 -3.62 14.76 1.73
CA VAL A 47 -2.35 15.51 1.73
C VAL A 47 -2.33 16.66 0.71
N THR A 48 -3.24 16.69 -0.25
CA THR A 48 -3.37 17.78 -1.25
C THR A 48 -3.56 19.16 -0.61
N TRP A 49 -4.16 19.22 0.57
CA TRP A 49 -4.30 20.48 1.31
C TRP A 49 -2.96 21.12 1.68
N VAL A 50 -1.88 20.36 1.79
CA VAL A 50 -0.54 20.91 2.03
C VAL A 50 -0.12 21.86 0.90
N LEU A 51 -0.44 21.51 -0.35
CA LEU A 51 -0.19 22.37 -1.51
C LEU A 51 -0.97 23.69 -1.39
N PHE A 52 -2.27 23.63 -1.11
CA PHE A 52 -3.12 24.84 -1.01
C PHE A 52 -2.69 25.75 0.14
N VAL A 53 -2.41 25.16 1.31
CA VAL A 53 -1.88 25.91 2.46
C VAL A 53 -0.51 26.49 2.13
N GLY A 54 0.34 25.77 1.41
CA GLY A 54 1.65 26.27 0.97
C GLY A 54 1.55 27.49 0.05
N ILE A 55 0.66 27.42 -0.96
CA ILE A 55 0.40 28.57 -1.85
C ILE A 55 -0.14 29.76 -1.05
N PHE A 56 -1.08 29.55 -0.14
CA PHE A 56 -1.66 30.61 0.67
C PHE A 56 -0.65 31.24 1.61
N VAL A 57 0.12 30.45 2.34
CA VAL A 57 1.17 30.94 3.23
C VAL A 57 2.29 31.64 2.45
N GLY A 58 2.70 31.07 1.31
CA GLY A 58 3.67 31.71 0.41
C GLY A 58 3.19 33.09 -0.06
N HIS A 59 1.91 33.21 -0.45
CA HIS A 59 1.31 34.49 -0.81
C HIS A 59 1.33 35.49 0.34
N ILE A 60 1.02 35.06 1.56
CA ILE A 60 1.09 35.95 2.75
C ILE A 60 2.54 36.37 3.01
N CYS A 61 3.48 35.46 2.96
CA CYS A 61 4.90 35.78 3.21
C CYS A 61 5.42 36.80 2.21
N THR A 62 5.17 36.60 0.92
CA THR A 62 5.67 37.49 -0.15
C THR A 62 5.01 38.84 -0.18
N ASN A 63 3.72 38.97 0.15
CA ASN A 63 3.02 40.25 0.02
C ASN A 63 2.91 41.05 1.33
N PHE A 64 3.02 40.39 2.48
CA PHE A 64 2.77 41.05 3.78
C PHE A 64 3.91 40.92 4.80
N LEU A 65 4.78 39.91 4.66
CA LEU A 65 5.81 39.63 5.65
C LEU A 65 7.19 40.11 5.25
N TYR A 66 7.51 40.06 3.95
CA TYR A 66 8.85 40.38 3.45
C TYR A 66 8.92 41.84 2.97
N ASP A 67 9.88 42.60 3.49
CA ASP A 67 10.14 43.96 3.03
C ASP A 67 10.65 43.99 1.58
N ASN A 68 11.40 42.96 1.18
CA ASN A 68 11.98 42.83 -0.15
C ASN A 68 11.68 41.41 -0.72
N PRO A 69 10.47 41.17 -1.26
CA PRO A 69 10.05 39.83 -1.66
C PRO A 69 10.94 39.18 -2.71
N ALA A 70 11.46 39.93 -3.66
CA ALA A 70 12.32 39.40 -4.73
C ALA A 70 13.65 38.84 -4.18
N GLU A 71 14.30 39.56 -3.28
CA GLU A 71 15.54 39.12 -2.61
C GLU A 71 15.29 37.93 -1.68
N ALA A 72 14.18 37.96 -0.97
CA ALA A 72 13.77 36.86 -0.08
C ALA A 72 13.57 35.55 -0.87
N VAL A 73 12.84 35.59 -1.97
CA VAL A 73 12.56 34.43 -2.83
C VAL A 73 13.86 33.91 -3.45
N ASP A 74 14.74 34.78 -3.91
CA ASP A 74 16.00 34.36 -4.52
C ASP A 74 16.92 33.68 -3.50
N TYR A 75 17.03 34.21 -2.29
CA TYR A 75 17.81 33.60 -1.23
C TYR A 75 17.27 32.23 -0.82
N GLN A 76 15.96 32.09 -0.72
CA GLN A 76 15.29 30.83 -0.29
C GLN A 76 15.27 29.78 -1.38
N ARG A 77 15.36 30.16 -2.66
CA ARG A 77 15.21 29.27 -3.82
C ARG A 77 16.10 28.04 -3.73
N HIS A 78 17.39 28.19 -3.48
CA HIS A 78 18.33 27.07 -3.40
C HIS A 78 18.00 26.08 -2.28
N ILE A 79 17.60 26.59 -1.12
CA ILE A 79 17.25 25.73 0.02
C ILE A 79 15.94 24.99 -0.26
N ILE A 80 14.95 25.69 -0.82
CA ILE A 80 13.66 25.11 -1.20
C ILE A 80 13.86 24.02 -2.28
N ASP A 81 14.71 24.25 -3.25
CA ASP A 81 14.99 23.28 -4.31
C ASP A 81 15.65 22.01 -3.75
N ILE A 82 16.65 22.15 -2.87
CA ILE A 82 17.28 20.99 -2.22
C ILE A 82 16.25 20.19 -1.39
N VAL A 83 15.41 20.84 -0.61
CA VAL A 83 14.38 20.17 0.19
C VAL A 83 13.33 19.50 -0.70
N LYS A 84 12.91 20.17 -1.77
CA LYS A 84 11.98 19.64 -2.77
C LYS A 84 12.55 18.37 -3.44
N GLU A 85 13.80 18.40 -3.89
CA GLU A 85 14.44 17.26 -4.53
C GLU A 85 14.64 16.10 -3.56
N LEU A 86 15.12 16.35 -2.34
CA LEU A 86 15.26 15.34 -1.31
C LEU A 86 13.90 14.70 -0.98
N GLY A 87 12.86 15.51 -0.82
CA GLY A 87 11.50 15.03 -0.57
C GLY A 87 10.98 14.17 -1.72
N LEU A 88 11.23 14.56 -2.97
CA LEU A 88 10.85 13.81 -4.15
C LEU A 88 11.57 12.46 -4.21
N ILE A 89 12.88 12.43 -4.00
CA ILE A 89 13.69 11.21 -4.01
C ILE A 89 13.19 10.22 -2.94
N LEU A 90 13.00 10.68 -1.71
CA LEU A 90 12.47 9.86 -0.62
C LEU A 90 11.07 9.33 -0.95
N PHE A 91 10.20 10.17 -1.48
CA PHE A 91 8.83 9.80 -1.86
C PHE A 91 8.81 8.72 -2.92
N VAL A 92 9.52 8.90 -4.04
CA VAL A 92 9.53 7.91 -5.13
C VAL A 92 10.21 6.61 -4.72
N TYR A 93 11.26 6.70 -3.90
CA TYR A 93 11.96 5.53 -3.39
C TYR A 93 11.04 4.69 -2.48
N CYS A 94 10.34 5.31 -1.54
CA CYS A 94 9.38 4.62 -0.66
C CYS A 94 8.24 3.97 -1.46
N ILE A 95 7.69 4.66 -2.47
CA ILE A 95 6.68 4.07 -3.37
C ILE A 95 7.26 2.88 -4.13
N GLY A 96 8.48 2.99 -4.66
CA GLY A 96 9.13 1.89 -5.37
C GLY A 96 9.29 0.65 -4.49
N LEU A 97 9.71 0.81 -3.24
CA LEU A 97 9.80 -0.29 -2.26
C LEU A 97 8.44 -0.92 -2.00
N GLN A 98 7.40 -0.11 -1.85
CA GLN A 98 6.03 -0.60 -1.58
C GLN A 98 5.44 -1.37 -2.76
N VAL A 99 5.68 -0.91 -3.99
CA VAL A 99 5.13 -1.51 -5.21
C VAL A 99 5.96 -2.71 -5.67
N GLY A 100 7.27 -2.73 -5.37
CA GLY A 100 8.23 -3.72 -5.85
C GLY A 100 7.77 -5.18 -5.73
N PRO A 101 7.32 -5.65 -4.56
CA PRO A 101 6.93 -7.06 -4.37
C PRO A 101 5.81 -7.53 -5.29
N SER A 102 4.89 -6.63 -5.65
CA SER A 102 3.73 -6.94 -6.50
C SER A 102 3.96 -6.60 -7.98
N PHE A 103 4.98 -5.80 -8.29
CA PHE A 103 5.20 -5.26 -9.63
C PHE A 103 5.30 -6.34 -10.69
N PHE A 104 6.22 -7.29 -10.54
CA PHE A 104 6.42 -8.36 -11.51
C PHE A 104 5.28 -9.39 -11.51
N GLN A 105 4.61 -9.59 -10.39
CA GLN A 105 3.47 -10.48 -10.29
C GLN A 105 2.24 -9.94 -11.04
N ALA A 106 2.08 -8.62 -11.08
CA ALA A 106 1.00 -7.98 -11.82
C ALA A 106 1.04 -8.29 -13.32
N PHE A 107 2.24 -8.49 -13.89
CA PHE A 107 2.37 -8.89 -15.29
C PHE A 107 2.06 -10.37 -15.55
N ARG A 108 2.23 -11.25 -14.55
CA ARG A 108 2.08 -12.72 -14.71
C ARG A 108 0.64 -13.23 -14.53
N LYS A 109 -0.16 -12.63 -13.65
CA LYS A 109 -1.49 -13.14 -13.23
C LYS A 109 -2.66 -12.39 -13.89
N GLY A 110 -2.69 -12.26 -15.22
CA GLY A 110 -3.80 -11.59 -15.92
C GLY A 110 -3.79 -10.06 -15.83
N GLY A 111 -2.78 -9.45 -15.19
CA GLY A 111 -2.62 -8.00 -15.08
C GLY A 111 -2.09 -7.32 -16.36
N LEU A 112 -1.72 -8.11 -17.37
CA LEU A 112 -1.16 -7.58 -18.62
C LEU A 112 -2.13 -6.63 -19.33
N GLY A 113 -3.43 -6.93 -19.30
CA GLY A 113 -4.48 -6.06 -19.84
C GLY A 113 -4.57 -4.72 -19.13
N MET A 114 -4.53 -4.73 -17.78
CA MET A 114 -4.56 -3.51 -16.98
C MET A 114 -3.29 -2.68 -17.18
N SER A 115 -2.13 -3.34 -17.26
CA SER A 115 -0.85 -2.67 -17.52
C SER A 115 -0.81 -2.03 -18.91
N LEU A 116 -1.33 -2.71 -19.93
CA LEU A 116 -1.45 -2.17 -21.28
C LEU A 116 -2.39 -0.95 -21.32
N LEU A 117 -3.49 -1.01 -20.59
CA LEU A 117 -4.45 0.09 -20.48
C LEU A 117 -3.81 1.31 -19.78
N ALA A 118 -2.99 1.08 -18.76
CA ALA A 118 -2.25 2.15 -18.10
C ALA A 118 -1.24 2.81 -19.04
N VAL A 119 -0.48 2.03 -19.81
CA VAL A 119 0.44 2.56 -20.84
C VAL A 119 -0.33 3.37 -21.88
N LEU A 120 -1.45 2.84 -22.38
CA LEU A 120 -2.30 3.53 -23.34
C LEU A 120 -2.81 4.87 -22.80
N LEU A 121 -3.22 4.91 -21.52
CA LEU A 121 -3.66 6.14 -20.83
C LEU A 121 -2.55 7.19 -20.80
N VAL A 122 -1.31 6.79 -20.48
CA VAL A 122 -0.16 7.70 -20.47
C VAL A 122 0.12 8.25 -21.88
N LEU A 123 0.14 7.38 -22.89
CA LEU A 123 0.34 7.80 -24.29
C LEU A 123 -0.77 8.74 -24.77
N LEU A 124 -2.01 8.45 -24.42
CA LEU A 124 -3.16 9.31 -24.75
C LEU A 124 -3.06 10.68 -24.06
N ASN A 125 -2.63 10.71 -22.80
CA ASN A 125 -2.39 11.96 -22.08
C ASN A 125 -1.32 12.83 -22.78
N VAL A 126 -0.20 12.23 -23.17
CA VAL A 126 0.85 12.92 -23.92
C VAL A 126 0.33 13.42 -25.28
N ALA A 127 -0.37 12.56 -26.03
CA ALA A 127 -0.96 12.94 -27.32
C ALA A 127 -1.98 14.08 -27.19
N THR A 128 -2.83 14.05 -26.18
CA THR A 128 -3.79 15.11 -25.88
C THR A 128 -3.09 16.43 -25.57
N THR A 129 -2.04 16.37 -24.75
CA THR A 129 -1.24 17.56 -24.40
C THR A 129 -0.58 18.19 -25.62
N LEU A 130 0.02 17.38 -26.48
CA LEU A 130 0.61 17.86 -27.74
C LEU A 130 -0.47 18.43 -28.67
N GLY A 131 -1.61 17.75 -28.79
CA GLY A 131 -2.75 18.24 -29.59
C GLY A 131 -3.26 19.60 -29.10
N LEU A 132 -3.41 19.77 -27.79
CA LEU A 132 -3.80 21.05 -27.18
C LEU A 132 -2.72 22.11 -27.34
N PHE A 133 -1.45 21.76 -27.26
CA PHE A 133 -0.34 22.68 -27.53
C PHE A 133 -0.41 23.21 -28.95
N PHE A 134 -0.48 22.35 -29.97
CA PHE A 134 -0.57 22.77 -31.37
C PHE A 134 -1.86 23.58 -31.65
N LEU A 135 -2.98 23.21 -31.02
CA LEU A 135 -4.21 23.97 -31.15
C LEU A 135 -4.06 25.40 -30.59
N ALA A 136 -3.48 25.52 -29.37
CA ALA A 136 -3.27 26.81 -28.73
C ALA A 136 -2.27 27.68 -29.51
N ASP A 137 -1.22 27.05 -30.05
CA ASP A 137 -0.22 27.72 -30.86
C ASP A 137 -0.80 28.29 -32.18
N ASN A 138 -1.62 27.49 -32.87
CA ASN A 138 -2.27 27.90 -34.12
C ASN A 138 -3.41 28.93 -33.92
N THR A 139 -4.04 28.94 -32.74
CA THR A 139 -5.14 29.87 -32.43
C THR A 139 -4.67 31.20 -31.85
N GLY A 140 -3.36 31.40 -31.67
CA GLY A 140 -2.79 32.62 -31.15
C GLY A 140 -3.01 32.84 -29.65
N ILE A 141 -3.27 31.77 -28.91
CA ILE A 141 -3.37 31.84 -27.44
C ILE A 141 -2.00 32.18 -26.83
N PHE A 142 -0.92 31.68 -27.44
CA PHE A 142 0.42 32.01 -27.01
C PHE A 142 0.89 33.33 -27.63
N SER A 143 1.48 34.20 -26.80
CA SER A 143 2.00 35.49 -27.24
C SER A 143 3.20 35.33 -28.19
N THR A 144 3.97 34.25 -28.03
CA THR A 144 5.15 33.89 -28.85
C THR A 144 4.89 32.49 -29.42
N PRO A 145 4.39 32.37 -30.67
CA PRO A 145 4.15 31.07 -31.30
C PRO A 145 5.45 30.27 -31.47
N HIS A 146 5.34 28.97 -31.39
CA HIS A 146 6.44 27.98 -31.59
C HIS A 146 7.57 28.09 -30.56
N ASP A 147 7.34 28.71 -29.44
CA ASP A 147 8.33 28.85 -28.39
C ASP A 147 8.48 27.54 -27.58
N LYS A 148 9.72 27.11 -27.39
CA LYS A 148 10.04 25.93 -26.54
C LYS A 148 9.59 26.11 -25.08
N GLU A 149 9.54 27.34 -24.58
CA GLU A 149 9.08 27.67 -23.24
C GLU A 149 7.59 27.33 -23.07
N ASN A 150 6.76 27.60 -24.07
CA ASN A 150 5.34 27.26 -24.05
C ASN A 150 5.12 25.74 -23.97
N LEU A 151 5.93 24.96 -24.70
CA LEU A 151 5.88 23.50 -24.63
C LEU A 151 6.30 23.00 -23.25
N ALA A 152 7.35 23.55 -22.66
CA ALA A 152 7.79 23.21 -21.32
C ALA A 152 6.71 23.53 -20.27
N MET A 153 6.06 24.69 -20.37
CA MET A 153 4.94 25.04 -19.50
C MET A 153 3.75 24.09 -19.66
N MET A 154 3.45 23.64 -20.89
CA MET A 154 2.40 22.64 -21.13
C MET A 154 2.73 21.27 -20.51
N VAL A 155 4.02 20.89 -20.41
CA VAL A 155 4.40 19.70 -19.62
C VAL A 155 4.04 19.89 -18.13
N GLY A 156 4.26 21.09 -17.59
CA GLY A 156 3.79 21.43 -16.24
C GLY A 156 2.29 21.29 -16.08
N VAL A 157 1.51 21.84 -17.02
CA VAL A 157 0.04 21.73 -17.04
C VAL A 157 -0.40 20.27 -17.13
N MET A 158 0.23 19.46 -17.99
CA MET A 158 -0.03 18.03 -18.09
C MET A 158 0.18 17.32 -16.75
N CYS A 159 1.34 17.51 -16.13
CA CYS A 159 1.66 16.91 -14.85
C CYS A 159 0.67 17.33 -13.76
N GLY A 160 0.22 18.59 -13.76
CA GLY A 160 -0.76 19.12 -12.83
C GLY A 160 -2.15 18.54 -13.06
N ALA A 161 -2.61 18.47 -14.30
CA ALA A 161 -3.94 17.95 -14.66
C ALA A 161 -4.13 16.48 -14.26
N VAL A 162 -3.07 15.67 -14.29
CA VAL A 162 -3.10 14.27 -13.84
C VAL A 162 -2.49 14.07 -12.44
N THR A 163 -2.21 15.15 -11.72
CA THR A 163 -1.66 15.14 -10.35
C THR A 163 -0.36 14.33 -10.21
N ASN A 164 0.49 14.33 -11.25
CA ASN A 164 1.70 13.53 -11.33
C ASN A 164 2.95 14.36 -10.94
N THR A 165 3.20 14.48 -9.64
CA THR A 165 4.37 15.17 -9.08
C THR A 165 5.71 14.51 -9.46
N PRO A 166 5.86 13.18 -9.50
CA PRO A 166 7.09 12.54 -9.95
C PRO A 166 7.48 12.92 -11.40
N SER A 167 6.52 12.99 -12.31
CA SER A 167 6.77 13.42 -13.69
C SER A 167 7.18 14.88 -13.79
N LEU A 168 6.62 15.76 -12.95
CA LEU A 168 7.06 17.15 -12.85
C LEU A 168 8.53 17.23 -12.38
N GLY A 169 8.91 16.42 -11.39
CA GLY A 169 10.29 16.35 -10.92
C GLY A 169 11.25 15.85 -12.00
N ALA A 170 10.87 14.81 -12.74
CA ALA A 170 11.64 14.30 -13.85
C ALA A 170 11.81 15.35 -14.97
N ALA A 171 10.74 16.05 -15.32
CA ALA A 171 10.78 17.14 -16.31
C ALA A 171 11.71 18.27 -15.86
N ASN A 172 11.61 18.72 -14.61
CA ASN A 172 12.48 19.75 -14.04
C ASN A 172 13.97 19.38 -14.12
N SER A 173 14.32 18.11 -13.95
CA SER A 173 15.72 17.66 -13.98
C SER A 173 16.34 17.66 -15.38
N ILE A 174 15.51 17.61 -16.43
CA ILE A 174 15.96 17.57 -17.83
C ILE A 174 16.00 18.97 -18.47
N LEU A 175 15.16 19.89 -18.01
CA LEU A 175 15.04 21.22 -18.60
C LEU A 175 16.37 22.00 -18.70
N PRO A 176 17.26 22.04 -17.70
CA PRO A 176 18.53 22.72 -17.79
C PRO A 176 19.40 22.20 -18.95
N GLU A 177 19.35 20.90 -19.22
CA GLU A 177 20.10 20.29 -20.34
C GLU A 177 19.49 20.67 -21.69
N LEU A 178 18.16 20.82 -21.79
CA LEU A 178 17.48 21.19 -23.04
C LEU A 178 17.57 22.67 -23.39
N PHE A 179 17.62 23.55 -22.39
CA PHE A 179 17.69 24.99 -22.60
C PHE A 179 19.12 25.55 -22.57
N GLY A 180 20.10 24.73 -22.14
CA GLY A 180 21.53 25.06 -22.19
C GLY A 180 21.99 26.11 -21.18
N ASP A 181 21.09 26.79 -20.50
CA ASP A 181 21.36 27.79 -19.46
C ASP A 181 20.31 27.72 -18.37
N THR A 182 20.74 27.68 -17.12
CA THR A 182 19.86 27.61 -15.96
C THR A 182 19.07 28.89 -15.72
N SER A 183 19.51 30.02 -16.26
CA SER A 183 18.84 31.32 -16.11
C SER A 183 17.55 31.45 -16.92
N ASN A 184 17.43 30.69 -18.02
CA ASN A 184 16.31 30.73 -18.96
C ASN A 184 15.40 29.51 -18.89
N VAL A 185 15.51 28.68 -17.83
CA VAL A 185 14.65 27.50 -17.67
C VAL A 185 13.24 27.93 -17.27
N PRO A 186 12.22 27.55 -18.05
CA PRO A 186 10.83 27.87 -17.70
C PRO A 186 10.43 27.30 -16.34
N ALA A 187 9.69 28.06 -15.56
CA ALA A 187 9.17 27.62 -14.28
C ALA A 187 7.94 26.70 -14.48
N ILE A 188 8.15 25.48 -14.97
CA ILE A 188 7.07 24.53 -15.28
C ILE A 188 6.19 24.22 -14.05
N ALA A 189 6.71 24.44 -12.84
CA ALA A 189 5.94 24.35 -11.60
C ALA A 189 4.74 25.31 -11.57
N ASN A 190 4.78 26.45 -12.28
CA ASN A 190 3.66 27.36 -12.37
C ASN A 190 2.50 26.72 -13.16
N GLY A 191 2.79 26.12 -14.33
CA GLY A 191 1.79 25.36 -15.09
C GLY A 191 1.18 24.22 -14.27
N TYR A 192 1.99 23.51 -13.54
CA TYR A 192 1.55 22.48 -12.60
C TYR A 192 0.61 23.04 -11.52
N ALA A 193 1.01 24.10 -10.83
CA ALA A 193 0.24 24.69 -9.74
C ALA A 193 -1.13 25.23 -10.21
N CYS A 194 -1.21 25.78 -11.42
CA CYS A 194 -2.46 26.25 -12.02
C CYS A 194 -3.40 25.10 -12.39
N ALA A 195 -2.87 24.00 -12.95
CA ALA A 195 -3.68 22.88 -13.42
C ALA A 195 -4.06 21.89 -12.32
N TYR A 196 -3.23 21.75 -11.29
CA TYR A 196 -3.38 20.74 -10.23
C TYR A 196 -4.73 20.79 -9.50
N PRO A 197 -5.27 21.96 -9.06
CA PRO A 197 -6.57 22.01 -8.39
C PRO A 197 -7.71 21.50 -9.27
N LEU A 198 -7.69 21.86 -10.54
CA LEU A 198 -8.67 21.41 -11.53
C LEU A 198 -8.49 19.93 -11.84
N GLY A 199 -7.25 19.44 -11.86
CA GLY A 199 -6.92 18.02 -12.02
C GLY A 199 -7.53 17.16 -10.91
N VAL A 200 -7.35 17.56 -9.65
CA VAL A 200 -7.96 16.85 -8.50
C VAL A 200 -9.48 16.81 -8.61
N VAL A 201 -10.12 17.95 -8.86
CA VAL A 201 -11.57 18.04 -9.02
C VAL A 201 -12.03 17.22 -10.23
N GLY A 202 -11.31 17.31 -11.36
CA GLY A 202 -11.60 16.59 -12.59
C GLY A 202 -11.54 15.07 -12.41
N ILE A 203 -10.53 14.55 -11.71
CA ILE A 203 -10.41 13.11 -11.42
C ILE A 203 -11.59 12.63 -10.56
N ILE A 204 -11.95 13.38 -9.52
CA ILE A 204 -13.08 13.05 -8.66
C ILE A 204 -14.39 13.06 -9.47
N LEU A 205 -14.63 14.12 -10.24
CA LEU A 205 -15.84 14.24 -11.06
C LEU A 205 -15.90 13.17 -12.15
N SER A 206 -14.78 12.84 -12.80
CA SER A 206 -14.73 11.79 -13.82
C SER A 206 -15.03 10.41 -13.24
N THR A 207 -14.54 10.12 -12.03
CA THR A 207 -14.85 8.87 -11.32
C THR A 207 -16.33 8.77 -10.97
N ILE A 208 -16.93 9.88 -10.51
CA ILE A 208 -18.35 9.95 -10.22
C ILE A 208 -19.17 9.82 -11.53
N ALA A 209 -18.77 10.56 -12.58
CA ALA A 209 -19.45 10.52 -13.88
C ALA A 209 -19.40 9.11 -14.49
N LEU A 210 -18.25 8.43 -14.41
CA LEU A 210 -18.10 7.04 -14.88
C LEU A 210 -19.11 6.11 -14.22
N ARG A 211 -19.32 6.25 -12.91
CA ARG A 211 -20.33 5.48 -12.18
C ARG A 211 -21.74 5.67 -12.74
N PHE A 212 -22.11 6.92 -13.07
CA PHE A 212 -23.43 7.22 -13.64
C PHE A 212 -23.55 6.78 -15.10
N ILE A 213 -22.52 7.04 -15.91
CA ILE A 213 -22.50 6.67 -17.35
C ILE A 213 -22.54 5.15 -17.51
N ALA A 214 -21.73 4.43 -16.75
CA ALA A 214 -21.68 2.98 -16.78
C ALA A 214 -22.82 2.31 -15.98
N ARG A 215 -23.70 3.09 -15.34
CA ARG A 215 -24.82 2.61 -14.51
C ARG A 215 -24.39 1.57 -13.46
N ILE A 216 -23.23 1.79 -12.85
CA ILE A 216 -22.66 0.86 -11.86
C ILE A 216 -23.46 0.95 -10.56
N SER A 217 -24.08 -0.15 -10.17
CA SER A 217 -24.70 -0.31 -8.86
C SER A 217 -23.68 -0.88 -7.89
N LEU A 218 -23.28 -0.13 -6.86
CA LEU A 218 -22.35 -0.59 -5.84
C LEU A 218 -22.85 -1.83 -5.10
N GLU A 219 -24.17 -1.95 -4.94
CA GLU A 219 -24.79 -3.12 -4.29
C GLU A 219 -24.62 -4.39 -5.13
N LYS A 220 -24.80 -4.27 -6.46
CA LYS A 220 -24.57 -5.41 -7.39
C LYS A 220 -23.09 -5.78 -7.46
N GLU A 221 -22.20 -4.80 -7.56
CA GLU A 221 -20.75 -5.04 -7.56
C GLU A 221 -20.27 -5.69 -6.24
N GLN A 222 -20.80 -5.26 -5.11
CA GLN A 222 -20.52 -5.88 -3.82
C GLN A 222 -21.02 -7.32 -3.77
N GLU A 223 -22.21 -7.57 -4.30
CA GLU A 223 -22.78 -8.92 -4.35
C GLU A 223 -22.01 -9.80 -5.34
N GLU A 224 -21.61 -9.29 -6.51
CA GLU A 224 -20.76 -10.02 -7.45
C GLU A 224 -19.36 -10.30 -6.90
N LEU A 225 -18.76 -9.35 -6.17
CA LEU A 225 -17.51 -9.58 -5.47
C LEU A 225 -17.65 -10.63 -4.37
N ARG A 226 -18.76 -10.58 -3.63
CA ARG A 226 -19.09 -11.58 -2.63
C ARG A 226 -19.27 -12.96 -3.28
N GLN A 227 -20.03 -13.05 -4.36
CA GLN A 227 -20.21 -14.29 -5.11
C GLN A 227 -18.92 -14.78 -5.76
N ARG A 228 -18.04 -13.89 -6.26
CA ARG A 228 -16.70 -14.27 -6.74
C ARG A 228 -15.81 -14.79 -5.62
N ASN A 229 -15.86 -14.18 -4.44
CA ASN A 229 -15.15 -14.68 -3.28
C ASN A 229 -15.76 -16.01 -2.79
N GLU A 230 -17.07 -16.16 -2.88
CA GLU A 230 -17.79 -17.41 -2.60
C GLU A 230 -17.57 -18.46 -3.70
N SER A 231 -17.32 -18.06 -4.96
CA SER A 231 -16.99 -18.98 -6.07
C SER A 231 -15.53 -19.48 -6.06
N HIS A 232 -14.70 -19.02 -5.13
CA HIS A 232 -13.47 -19.69 -4.73
C HIS A 232 -13.65 -20.35 -3.36
N PRO A 233 -14.53 -21.34 -3.25
CA PRO A 233 -14.91 -21.97 -1.99
C PRO A 233 -13.75 -22.72 -1.33
N GLU A 234 -12.66 -22.94 -2.08
CA GLU A 234 -11.42 -23.55 -1.56
C GLU A 234 -10.64 -22.62 -0.60
N THR A 235 -10.87 -21.31 -0.67
CA THR A 235 -10.08 -20.33 0.10
C THR A 235 -10.85 -19.63 1.21
N THR A 236 -12.19 -19.68 1.21
CA THR A 236 -13.00 -19.01 2.24
C THR A 236 -13.12 -19.90 3.49
N PRO A 237 -12.54 -19.48 4.63
CA PRO A 237 -12.57 -20.27 5.85
C PRO A 237 -13.96 -20.19 6.51
N LYS A 238 -14.59 -21.35 6.71
CA LYS A 238 -15.84 -21.50 7.44
C LYS A 238 -15.59 -22.17 8.80
N HIS A 239 -16.13 -21.58 9.86
CA HIS A 239 -16.12 -22.18 11.18
C HIS A 239 -17.28 -23.15 11.36
N LEU A 240 -16.98 -24.33 11.83
CA LEU A 240 -17.97 -25.35 12.16
C LEU A 240 -17.72 -25.88 13.56
N VAL A 241 -18.82 -26.20 14.23
CA VAL A 241 -18.82 -27.02 15.43
C VAL A 241 -19.57 -28.31 15.08
N ILE A 242 -18.89 -29.46 15.19
CA ILE A 242 -19.46 -30.77 14.88
C ILE A 242 -19.46 -31.60 16.15
N GLU A 243 -20.62 -32.09 16.52
CA GLU A 243 -20.78 -33.12 17.56
C GLU A 243 -20.61 -34.48 16.88
N VAL A 244 -19.61 -35.23 17.32
CA VAL A 244 -19.32 -36.55 16.77
C VAL A 244 -20.43 -37.54 17.09
N SER A 245 -21.10 -38.00 16.05
CA SER A 245 -22.18 -39.02 16.17
C SER A 245 -21.97 -40.20 15.22
N ASN A 246 -20.95 -40.17 14.34
CA ASN A 246 -20.65 -41.24 13.43
C ASN A 246 -19.66 -42.24 14.09
N LEU A 247 -20.10 -43.48 14.29
CA LEU A 247 -19.26 -44.56 14.86
C LEU A 247 -18.01 -44.88 14.02
N ALA A 248 -18.03 -44.61 12.72
CA ALA A 248 -16.89 -44.88 11.82
C ALA A 248 -15.66 -44.01 12.11
N VAL A 249 -15.82 -42.89 12.79
CA VAL A 249 -14.76 -41.95 13.15
C VAL A 249 -14.29 -42.07 14.60
N VAL A 250 -15.06 -42.74 15.45
CA VAL A 250 -14.73 -42.93 16.85
C VAL A 250 -13.51 -43.84 16.99
N GLY A 251 -12.58 -43.49 17.89
CA GLY A 251 -11.32 -44.21 18.13
C GLY A 251 -10.22 -43.93 17.09
N LYS A 252 -10.51 -43.12 16.09
CA LYS A 252 -9.47 -42.69 15.13
C LYS A 252 -8.80 -41.40 15.60
N THR A 253 -7.53 -41.24 15.25
CA THR A 253 -6.81 -39.99 15.48
C THR A 253 -7.20 -38.93 14.43
N LEU A 254 -7.02 -37.67 14.76
CA LEU A 254 -7.29 -36.56 13.82
C LEU A 254 -6.45 -36.66 12.55
N GLU A 255 -5.25 -37.23 12.63
CA GLU A 255 -4.40 -37.48 11.46
C GLU A 255 -4.97 -38.58 10.56
N GLU A 256 -5.44 -39.68 11.14
CA GLU A 256 -6.11 -40.76 10.41
C GLU A 256 -7.39 -40.26 9.74
N LEU A 257 -8.18 -39.45 10.43
CA LEU A 257 -9.38 -38.85 9.85
C LEU A 257 -9.08 -37.92 8.68
N ARG A 258 -8.02 -37.13 8.79
CA ARG A 258 -7.60 -36.26 7.71
C ARG A 258 -7.17 -37.03 6.48
N ASN A 259 -6.43 -38.11 6.66
CA ASN A 259 -6.00 -38.99 5.58
C ASN A 259 -7.18 -39.78 4.98
N PHE A 260 -8.13 -40.19 5.83
CA PHE A 260 -9.32 -40.94 5.41
C PHE A 260 -10.30 -40.10 4.60
N PHE A 261 -10.56 -38.84 5.06
CA PHE A 261 -11.51 -37.97 4.37
C PHE A 261 -10.92 -37.33 3.11
N LYS A 262 -9.60 -37.24 3.00
CA LYS A 262 -8.90 -36.48 1.92
C LYS A 262 -9.40 -35.05 1.78
N ARG A 263 -9.87 -34.46 2.89
CA ARG A 263 -10.42 -33.10 2.97
C ARG A 263 -9.52 -32.23 3.86
N GLN A 264 -9.49 -30.95 3.55
CA GLN A 264 -8.69 -30.01 4.30
C GLN A 264 -9.52 -29.37 5.42
N PHE A 265 -9.13 -29.59 6.66
CA PHE A 265 -9.71 -28.95 7.82
C PHE A 265 -8.65 -28.76 8.92
N VAL A 266 -8.83 -27.71 9.70
CA VAL A 266 -7.99 -27.41 10.86
C VAL A 266 -8.85 -27.46 12.10
N VAL A 267 -8.57 -28.39 12.98
CA VAL A 267 -9.27 -28.48 14.28
C VAL A 267 -8.65 -27.48 15.23
N THR A 268 -9.47 -26.60 15.77
CA THR A 268 -9.03 -25.54 16.67
C THR A 268 -9.09 -25.95 18.14
N ARG A 269 -10.13 -26.71 18.50
CA ARG A 269 -10.35 -27.24 19.86
C ARG A 269 -11.26 -28.45 19.84
N CYS A 270 -11.12 -29.28 20.86
CA CYS A 270 -12.00 -30.40 21.12
C CYS A 270 -12.56 -30.28 22.54
N ILE A 271 -13.83 -30.57 22.69
CA ILE A 271 -14.54 -30.61 24.01
C ILE A 271 -15.10 -32.01 24.15
N TYR A 272 -14.64 -32.70 25.16
CA TYR A 272 -15.16 -34.04 25.49
C TYR A 272 -16.54 -33.97 26.14
N PRO A 273 -17.33 -35.06 26.15
CA PRO A 273 -18.67 -35.07 26.78
C PRO A 273 -18.67 -34.76 28.28
N ASP A 274 -17.55 -34.99 28.96
CA ASP A 274 -17.29 -34.62 30.35
C ASP A 274 -16.98 -33.14 30.58
N GLY A 275 -16.95 -32.35 29.52
CA GLY A 275 -16.61 -30.91 29.53
C GLY A 275 -15.12 -30.64 29.51
N GLN A 276 -14.26 -31.67 29.43
CA GLN A 276 -12.82 -31.46 29.33
C GLN A 276 -12.44 -30.83 27.96
N PHE A 277 -11.73 -29.76 28.06
CA PHE A 277 -11.22 -29.02 26.89
C PHE A 277 -9.80 -29.44 26.54
N VAL A 278 -9.54 -29.72 25.26
CA VAL A 278 -8.20 -30.08 24.75
C VAL A 278 -7.90 -29.32 23.45
N VAL A 279 -6.69 -28.78 23.35
CA VAL A 279 -6.13 -28.35 22.04
C VAL A 279 -5.67 -29.59 21.31
N PRO A 280 -6.27 -29.90 20.17
CA PRO A 280 -5.98 -31.14 19.48
C PRO A 280 -4.60 -31.12 18.83
N ASN A 281 -3.94 -32.25 18.86
CA ASN A 281 -2.76 -32.57 18.08
C ASN A 281 -3.06 -33.69 17.07
N ALA A 282 -2.09 -34.08 16.28
CA ALA A 282 -2.24 -35.12 15.27
C ALA A 282 -2.71 -36.47 15.85
N THR A 283 -2.32 -36.77 17.10
CA THR A 283 -2.60 -38.03 17.82
C THR A 283 -3.84 -37.97 18.70
N THR A 284 -4.58 -36.86 18.72
CA THR A 284 -5.81 -36.73 19.49
C THR A 284 -6.86 -37.70 18.94
N GLU A 285 -7.33 -38.61 19.80
CA GLU A 285 -8.38 -39.57 19.46
C GLU A 285 -9.76 -38.93 19.56
N VAL A 286 -10.61 -39.27 18.61
CA VAL A 286 -11.99 -38.79 18.54
C VAL A 286 -12.91 -39.74 19.30
N SER A 287 -13.70 -39.20 20.22
CA SER A 287 -14.67 -39.95 21.00
C SER A 287 -16.11 -39.60 20.64
N MET A 288 -17.04 -40.49 20.94
CA MET A 288 -18.48 -40.28 20.74
C MET A 288 -19.00 -39.10 21.57
N GLY A 289 -19.79 -38.22 20.96
CA GLY A 289 -20.31 -37.03 21.62
C GLY A 289 -19.30 -35.88 21.81
N MET A 290 -18.04 -36.06 21.36
CA MET A 290 -17.04 -35.00 21.37
C MET A 290 -17.49 -33.87 20.45
N ARG A 291 -17.37 -32.61 20.92
CA ARG A 291 -17.58 -31.42 20.10
C ARG A 291 -16.24 -30.96 19.52
N ILE A 292 -16.17 -30.97 18.23
CA ILE A 292 -14.97 -30.57 17.48
C ILE A 292 -15.20 -29.23 16.82
N HIS A 293 -14.46 -28.21 17.25
CA HIS A 293 -14.42 -26.91 16.59
C HIS A 293 -13.37 -26.95 15.51
N LEU A 294 -13.78 -26.73 14.28
CA LEU A 294 -12.87 -26.77 13.13
C LEU A 294 -13.10 -25.61 12.16
N VAL A 295 -12.09 -25.35 11.36
CA VAL A 295 -12.12 -24.44 10.24
C VAL A 295 -11.84 -25.25 8.99
N CYS A 296 -12.69 -25.13 8.00
CA CYS A 296 -12.57 -25.79 6.69
C CYS A 296 -12.95 -24.82 5.59
N SER A 297 -12.78 -25.25 4.34
CA SER A 297 -13.38 -24.54 3.21
C SER A 297 -14.90 -24.66 3.25
N GLU A 298 -15.59 -23.68 2.67
CA GLU A 298 -17.05 -23.74 2.60
C GLU A 298 -17.53 -24.97 1.81
N GLN A 299 -16.79 -25.34 0.77
CA GLN A 299 -17.07 -26.52 -0.05
C GLN A 299 -17.00 -27.84 0.73
N ASP A 300 -16.09 -27.93 1.71
CA ASP A 300 -15.91 -29.14 2.51
C ASP A 300 -16.86 -29.20 3.72
N SER A 301 -17.54 -28.11 4.04
CA SER A 301 -18.32 -27.96 5.27
C SER A 301 -19.43 -28.99 5.41
N GLU A 302 -20.25 -29.18 4.38
CA GLU A 302 -21.36 -30.15 4.40
C GLU A 302 -20.86 -31.59 4.43
N ALA A 303 -19.82 -31.90 3.66
CA ALA A 303 -19.23 -33.22 3.65
C ALA A 303 -18.63 -33.60 5.00
N LEU A 304 -17.95 -32.67 5.68
CA LEU A 304 -17.38 -32.90 7.01
C LEU A 304 -18.47 -33.13 8.05
N ILE A 305 -19.59 -32.38 7.99
CA ILE A 305 -20.73 -32.63 8.88
C ILE A 305 -21.30 -34.03 8.66
N GLN A 306 -21.52 -34.43 7.41
CA GLN A 306 -22.06 -35.77 7.09
C GLN A 306 -21.11 -36.89 7.50
N LEU A 307 -19.79 -36.69 7.40
CA LEU A 307 -18.78 -37.70 7.72
C LEU A 307 -18.53 -37.84 9.21
N MET A 308 -18.60 -36.73 9.97
CA MET A 308 -18.22 -36.72 11.40
C MET A 308 -19.44 -36.79 12.34
N GLY A 309 -20.56 -36.19 11.98
CA GLY A 309 -21.71 -36.19 12.86
C GLY A 309 -22.72 -35.09 12.54
N LYS A 310 -23.14 -34.35 13.57
CA LYS A 310 -24.17 -33.32 13.50
C LYS A 310 -23.55 -31.94 13.70
N SER A 311 -24.05 -30.93 12.98
CA SER A 311 -23.71 -29.54 13.27
C SER A 311 -24.28 -29.16 14.64
N ALA A 312 -23.45 -28.62 15.52
CA ALA A 312 -23.82 -28.06 16.78
C ALA A 312 -23.71 -26.55 16.78
N GLU A 313 -24.66 -25.87 17.47
CA GLU A 313 -24.55 -24.43 17.67
C GLU A 313 -23.50 -24.12 18.74
N VAL A 314 -22.83 -23.00 18.61
CA VAL A 314 -21.90 -22.49 19.62
C VAL A 314 -22.74 -22.03 20.82
N GLY A 315 -22.80 -22.82 21.89
CA GLY A 315 -23.53 -22.47 23.12
C GLY A 315 -22.87 -21.25 23.79
N HIS A 316 -23.70 -20.35 24.36
CA HIS A 316 -23.21 -19.20 25.16
C HIS A 316 -22.39 -19.63 26.39
N GLU A 317 -22.53 -20.85 26.84
CA GLU A 317 -21.79 -21.42 27.99
C GLU A 317 -20.36 -21.87 27.63
N GLU A 318 -20.01 -21.94 26.36
CA GLU A 318 -18.66 -22.28 25.91
C GLU A 318 -17.65 -21.11 25.98
N GLN A 319 -18.06 -19.97 26.53
CA GLN A 319 -17.18 -18.85 26.94
C GLN A 319 -16.56 -19.08 28.34
N ILE A 320 -16.75 -20.26 28.93
CA ILE A 320 -16.30 -20.53 30.29
C ILE A 320 -14.79 -20.70 30.36
N ASP A 321 -14.22 -19.94 31.26
CA ASP A 321 -12.95 -20.08 31.98
C ASP A 321 -11.86 -20.94 31.30
N THR A 322 -11.40 -20.51 30.17
CA THR A 322 -10.20 -21.06 29.58
C THR A 322 -8.98 -20.25 30.03
N VAL A 323 -8.64 -20.40 31.28
CA VAL A 323 -7.44 -19.80 31.91
C VAL A 323 -6.14 -20.18 31.23
N GLN A 324 -6.14 -21.06 30.22
CA GLN A 324 -4.93 -21.58 29.63
C GLN A 324 -4.79 -21.41 28.11
N TYR A 325 -5.84 -21.04 27.37
CA TYR A 325 -5.74 -20.95 25.91
C TYR A 325 -6.07 -19.57 25.39
N VAL A 326 -5.13 -18.99 24.67
CA VAL A 326 -5.25 -17.69 24.06
C VAL A 326 -5.14 -17.78 22.55
N SER A 327 -5.89 -16.94 21.86
CA SER A 327 -5.71 -16.71 20.43
C SER A 327 -5.04 -15.36 20.24
N ARG A 328 -3.85 -15.36 19.65
CA ARG A 328 -3.08 -14.14 19.38
C ARG A 328 -2.86 -13.96 17.90
N ARG A 329 -3.06 -12.73 17.44
CA ARG A 329 -2.65 -12.34 16.09
C ARG A 329 -1.17 -11.99 16.12
N MET A 330 -0.40 -12.64 15.27
CA MET A 330 1.04 -12.45 15.12
C MET A 330 1.36 -12.04 13.70
N VAL A 331 2.43 -11.28 13.53
CA VAL A 331 2.94 -10.93 12.21
C VAL A 331 4.22 -11.71 11.96
N VAL A 332 4.32 -12.33 10.79
CA VAL A 332 5.56 -13.01 10.37
C VAL A 332 6.57 -11.94 10.02
N THR A 333 7.66 -11.88 10.79
CA THR A 333 8.72 -10.87 10.59
C THR A 333 10.09 -11.51 10.35
N ARG A 334 10.23 -12.84 10.51
CA ARG A 334 11.47 -13.55 10.21
C ARG A 334 11.55 -13.97 8.75
N GLU A 335 12.60 -13.53 8.08
CA GLU A 335 12.89 -13.86 6.68
C GLU A 335 13.12 -15.37 6.47
N GLU A 336 13.71 -16.05 7.44
CA GLU A 336 14.00 -17.50 7.43
C GLU A 336 12.73 -18.37 7.28
N ILE A 337 11.55 -17.80 7.59
CA ILE A 337 10.27 -18.48 7.48
C ILE A 337 9.65 -18.27 6.10
N THR A 338 10.07 -17.23 5.37
CA THR A 338 9.52 -16.89 4.07
C THR A 338 9.63 -18.07 3.10
N GLY A 339 8.46 -18.44 2.53
CA GLY A 339 8.36 -19.55 1.59
C GLY A 339 8.27 -20.94 2.26
N ARG A 340 8.45 -21.06 3.59
CA ARG A 340 8.19 -22.31 4.28
C ARG A 340 6.71 -22.52 4.53
N SER A 341 6.22 -23.71 4.22
CA SER A 341 4.83 -24.06 4.48
C SER A 341 4.57 -24.28 5.98
N LEU A 342 3.31 -24.12 6.39
CA LEU A 342 2.88 -24.41 7.77
C LEU A 342 3.26 -25.84 8.20
N ALA A 343 3.24 -26.80 7.28
CA ALA A 343 3.70 -28.17 7.55
C ALA A 343 5.19 -28.23 7.88
N GLN A 344 6.01 -27.51 7.13
CA GLN A 344 7.49 -27.48 7.33
C GLN A 344 7.90 -26.77 8.63
N LEU A 345 7.05 -25.86 9.12
CA LEU A 345 7.29 -25.16 10.37
C LEU A 345 6.97 -25.99 11.62
N HIS A 346 6.23 -27.09 11.46
CA HIS A 346 5.89 -28.03 12.53
C HIS A 346 5.31 -27.35 13.80
N LEU A 347 4.59 -26.22 13.65
CA LEU A 347 4.14 -25.40 14.79
C LEU A 347 3.22 -26.17 15.73
N SER A 348 2.36 -27.05 15.23
CA SER A 348 1.45 -27.82 16.07
C SER A 348 2.15 -28.96 16.80
N SER A 349 3.13 -29.65 16.17
CA SER A 349 3.83 -30.77 16.77
C SER A 349 4.95 -30.36 17.72
N LEU A 350 5.67 -29.26 17.41
CA LEU A 350 6.79 -28.79 18.25
C LEU A 350 6.38 -27.85 19.37
N TYR A 351 5.34 -27.05 19.11
CA TYR A 351 4.95 -25.97 20.03
C TYR A 351 3.51 -26.11 20.58
N GLY A 352 2.75 -27.12 20.14
CA GLY A 352 1.38 -27.34 20.62
C GLY A 352 0.43 -26.18 20.30
N VAL A 353 0.65 -25.47 19.20
CA VAL A 353 -0.21 -24.38 18.76
C VAL A 353 -0.80 -24.67 17.39
N ASN A 354 -1.99 -24.15 17.13
CA ASN A 354 -2.63 -24.23 15.83
C ASN A 354 -2.72 -22.85 15.18
N VAL A 355 -2.30 -22.76 13.91
CA VAL A 355 -2.54 -21.60 13.06
C VAL A 355 -3.90 -21.79 12.40
N THR A 356 -4.83 -20.90 12.70
CA THR A 356 -6.22 -21.04 12.26
C THR A 356 -6.56 -20.18 11.06
N ARG A 357 -5.85 -19.05 10.90
CA ARG A 357 -6.03 -18.10 9.81
C ARG A 357 -4.70 -17.46 9.43
N VAL A 358 -4.57 -17.13 8.15
CA VAL A 358 -3.50 -16.30 7.62
C VAL A 358 -4.13 -15.14 6.86
N THR A 359 -3.75 -13.91 7.20
CA THR A 359 -4.20 -12.72 6.47
C THR A 359 -3.01 -12.15 5.69
N ARG A 360 -3.12 -12.08 4.38
CA ARG A 360 -2.11 -11.55 3.46
C ARG A 360 -2.70 -10.45 2.61
N GLY A 361 -2.13 -9.23 2.67
CA GLY A 361 -2.62 -8.10 1.89
C GLY A 361 -4.11 -7.76 2.13
N GLY A 362 -4.62 -8.02 3.34
CA GLY A 362 -6.02 -7.78 3.69
C GLY A 362 -6.98 -8.95 3.35
N MET A 363 -6.54 -9.99 2.64
CA MET A 363 -7.33 -11.18 2.34
C MET A 363 -7.10 -12.26 3.41
N GLU A 364 -8.19 -12.87 3.89
CA GLU A 364 -8.12 -14.06 4.75
C GLU A 364 -7.91 -15.31 3.89
N LEU A 365 -6.85 -16.04 4.21
CA LEU A 365 -6.51 -17.31 3.59
C LEU A 365 -6.74 -18.44 4.57
N PHE A 366 -7.22 -19.56 4.08
CA PHE A 366 -7.26 -20.79 4.85
C PHE A 366 -5.84 -21.23 5.21
N ALA A 367 -5.61 -21.55 6.49
CA ALA A 367 -4.31 -21.97 6.99
C ALA A 367 -4.02 -23.44 6.61
N ASP A 368 -3.95 -23.73 5.30
CA ASP A 368 -3.58 -25.05 4.81
C ASP A 368 -2.14 -25.40 5.16
N ARG A 369 -1.88 -26.68 5.38
CA ARG A 369 -0.54 -27.21 5.70
C ARG A 369 0.51 -26.85 4.65
N ASN A 370 0.11 -26.75 3.39
CA ASN A 370 0.99 -26.42 2.27
C ASN A 370 1.10 -24.92 2.01
N LEU A 371 0.34 -24.08 2.74
CA LEU A 371 0.40 -22.64 2.57
C LEU A 371 1.76 -22.10 3.00
N PRO A 372 2.56 -21.54 2.10
CA PRO A 372 3.81 -20.90 2.46
C PRO A 372 3.53 -19.56 3.16
N LEU A 373 4.17 -19.34 4.31
CA LEU A 373 4.14 -18.06 4.99
C LEU A 373 5.11 -17.07 4.33
N LEU A 374 4.74 -15.82 4.32
CA LEU A 374 5.57 -14.71 3.84
C LEU A 374 5.73 -13.67 4.94
N VAL A 375 6.84 -12.93 4.90
CA VAL A 375 7.02 -11.76 5.77
C VAL A 375 5.85 -10.78 5.53
N GLY A 376 5.28 -10.27 6.62
CA GLY A 376 4.10 -9.42 6.60
C GLY A 376 2.77 -10.16 6.71
N ASP A 377 2.75 -11.49 6.61
CA ASP A 377 1.53 -12.26 6.87
C ASP A 377 1.10 -12.10 8.34
N ARG A 378 -0.18 -11.90 8.54
CA ARG A 378 -0.78 -11.92 9.88
C ARG A 378 -1.40 -13.29 10.12
N VAL A 379 -0.89 -14.00 11.10
CA VAL A 379 -1.37 -15.34 11.46
C VAL A 379 -2.14 -15.29 12.77
N LEU A 380 -3.26 -15.99 12.83
CA LEU A 380 -4.00 -16.20 14.09
C LEU A 380 -3.55 -17.53 14.68
N VAL A 381 -2.82 -17.45 15.78
CA VAL A 381 -2.25 -18.60 16.49
C VAL A 381 -3.06 -18.85 17.76
N THR A 382 -3.47 -20.09 17.97
CA THR A 382 -4.22 -20.52 19.14
C THR A 382 -3.44 -21.61 19.89
N GLY A 383 -3.28 -21.44 21.19
CA GLY A 383 -2.56 -22.36 22.06
C GLY A 383 -2.53 -21.88 23.51
N THR A 384 -1.77 -22.57 24.38
CA THR A 384 -1.51 -22.05 25.73
C THR A 384 -0.69 -20.76 25.64
N GLU A 385 -0.82 -19.88 26.62
CA GLU A 385 -0.10 -18.59 26.62
C GLU A 385 1.42 -18.79 26.48
N GLU A 386 1.97 -19.76 27.19
CA GLU A 386 3.39 -20.10 27.12
C GLU A 386 3.81 -20.58 25.71
N ASN A 387 3.03 -21.44 25.07
CA ASN A 387 3.31 -21.96 23.75
C ASN A 387 3.15 -20.87 22.68
N VAL A 388 2.16 -20.01 22.83
CA VAL A 388 1.93 -18.87 21.95
C VAL A 388 3.10 -17.88 22.02
N GLU A 389 3.65 -17.61 23.22
CA GLU A 389 4.84 -16.76 23.36
C GLU A 389 6.11 -17.42 22.76
N ARG A 390 6.25 -18.75 22.89
CA ARG A 390 7.36 -19.48 22.20
C ARG A 390 7.26 -19.36 20.68
N VAL A 391 6.07 -19.50 20.12
CA VAL A 391 5.84 -19.36 18.67
C VAL A 391 6.03 -17.94 18.20
N LYS A 392 5.74 -16.94 19.02
CA LYS A 392 6.05 -15.54 18.74
C LYS A 392 7.54 -15.33 18.47
N ALA A 393 8.41 -15.99 19.24
CA ALA A 393 9.84 -15.95 18.98
C ALA A 393 10.25 -16.63 17.65
N VAL A 394 9.52 -17.68 17.24
CA VAL A 394 9.77 -18.40 15.99
C VAL A 394 9.30 -17.58 14.79
N LEU A 395 8.09 -17.03 14.84
CA LEU A 395 7.52 -16.20 13.76
C LEU A 395 8.18 -14.83 13.69
N GLY A 396 8.88 -14.43 14.77
CA GLY A 396 9.53 -13.14 14.85
C GLY A 396 8.58 -11.99 15.10
N SER A 397 7.39 -12.21 15.64
CA SER A 397 6.31 -11.26 15.88
C SER A 397 6.70 -10.02 16.73
N GLN A 398 7.87 -9.47 16.47
CA GLN A 398 8.27 -8.16 16.95
C GLN A 398 7.77 -7.13 15.94
N VAL A 399 6.56 -6.61 16.17
CA VAL A 399 6.00 -5.48 15.41
C VAL A 399 6.99 -4.32 15.40
N GLU A 400 7.77 -4.18 16.47
CA GLU A 400 8.87 -3.22 16.60
C GLU A 400 9.95 -3.36 15.51
N ARG A 401 10.21 -4.55 14.97
CA ARG A 401 11.19 -4.72 13.87
C ARG A 401 10.68 -4.18 12.53
N LEU A 402 9.36 -4.19 12.31
CA LEU A 402 8.74 -3.58 11.12
C LEU A 402 8.61 -2.05 11.29
N ASP A 403 8.60 -1.57 12.54
CA ASP A 403 8.51 -0.14 12.84
C ASP A 403 9.89 0.56 12.80
N HIS A 404 11.00 -0.17 12.75
CA HIS A 404 12.35 0.39 12.59
C HIS A 404 12.91 0.09 11.20
N PRO A 405 12.62 0.94 10.21
CA PRO A 405 13.22 0.79 8.89
C PRO A 405 14.75 0.91 9.02
N ASN A 406 15.47 0.04 8.36
CA ASN A 406 16.93 0.14 8.30
C ASN A 406 17.32 1.35 7.45
N VAL A 407 17.48 2.49 8.13
CA VAL A 407 17.76 3.79 7.49
C VAL A 407 19.04 3.72 6.65
N GLY A 408 20.04 2.93 7.08
CA GLY A 408 21.28 2.74 6.34
C GLY A 408 21.04 2.07 4.98
N VAL A 409 20.25 0.99 4.96
CA VAL A 409 19.88 0.28 3.71
C VAL A 409 19.04 1.18 2.81
N LEU A 410 18.11 1.96 3.38
CA LEU A 410 17.29 2.90 2.63
C LEU A 410 18.17 3.94 1.90
N PHE A 411 19.08 4.61 2.63
CA PHE A 411 19.96 5.61 2.02
C PHE A 411 20.99 5.02 1.06
N MET A 412 21.47 3.78 1.31
CA MET A 412 22.33 3.07 0.35
C MET A 412 21.59 2.78 -0.96
N GLY A 413 20.34 2.34 -0.88
CA GLY A 413 19.52 2.13 -2.06
C GLY A 413 19.22 3.43 -2.82
N ILE A 414 18.98 4.53 -2.13
CA ILE A 414 18.86 5.86 -2.73
C ILE A 414 20.16 6.26 -3.45
N LEU A 415 21.32 6.07 -2.81
CA LEU A 415 22.62 6.36 -3.42
C LEU A 415 22.80 5.60 -4.74
N ILE A 416 22.54 4.29 -4.72
CA ILE A 416 22.62 3.47 -5.94
C ILE A 416 21.60 3.98 -6.97
N GLY A 417 20.39 4.32 -6.55
CA GLY A 417 19.35 4.87 -7.40
C GLY A 417 19.77 6.18 -8.09
N LEU A 418 20.40 7.09 -7.35
CA LEU A 418 20.91 8.34 -7.91
C LEU A 418 22.01 8.08 -8.93
N LEU A 419 22.93 7.15 -8.67
CA LEU A 419 23.99 6.78 -9.62
C LEU A 419 23.39 6.18 -10.89
N VAL A 420 22.43 5.26 -10.77
CA VAL A 420 21.72 4.67 -11.92
C VAL A 420 20.93 5.73 -12.68
N GLY A 421 20.31 6.68 -11.97
CA GLY A 421 19.54 7.77 -12.55
C GLY A 421 20.36 8.71 -13.44
N GLN A 422 21.66 8.81 -13.21
CA GLN A 422 22.56 9.67 -14.02
C GLN A 422 23.18 8.97 -15.23
N ILE A 423 22.92 7.67 -15.43
CA ILE A 423 23.44 6.94 -16.59
C ILE A 423 22.82 7.52 -17.87
N PRO A 424 23.65 8.06 -18.81
CA PRO A 424 23.16 8.61 -20.06
C PRO A 424 22.78 7.47 -21.01
N ILE A 425 21.54 7.44 -21.46
CA ILE A 425 21.01 6.45 -22.41
C ILE A 425 20.87 7.17 -23.77
N PRO A 426 21.66 6.81 -24.78
CA PRO A 426 21.53 7.41 -26.10
C PRO A 426 20.23 6.92 -26.77
N PHE A 427 19.41 7.85 -27.24
CA PHE A 427 18.18 7.55 -27.97
C PHE A 427 18.34 8.00 -29.43
N PRO A 428 17.97 7.16 -30.42
CA PRO A 428 18.03 7.54 -31.84
C PRO A 428 17.11 8.73 -32.11
N GLY A 429 17.68 9.79 -32.71
CA GLY A 429 16.93 11.00 -33.07
C GLY A 429 16.83 12.05 -31.97
N VAL A 430 17.51 11.88 -30.85
CA VAL A 430 17.59 12.86 -29.76
C VAL A 430 19.05 13.24 -29.55
N ASP A 431 19.39 14.53 -29.70
CA ASP A 431 20.76 15.02 -29.58
C ASP A 431 21.31 14.99 -28.15
N VAL A 432 20.40 14.99 -27.15
CA VAL A 432 20.76 14.93 -25.72
C VAL A 432 20.46 13.56 -25.18
N PRO A 433 21.41 12.88 -24.52
CA PRO A 433 21.17 11.56 -23.96
C PRO A 433 20.09 11.62 -22.86
N VAL A 434 19.12 10.71 -22.94
CA VAL A 434 18.04 10.62 -21.95
C VAL A 434 18.56 9.95 -20.68
N LYS A 435 18.27 10.54 -19.52
CA LYS A 435 18.58 10.00 -18.19
C LYS A 435 17.30 9.69 -17.45
N LEU A 436 17.33 8.71 -16.55
CA LEU A 436 16.21 8.46 -15.63
C LEU A 436 16.03 9.59 -14.61
N GLY A 437 17.09 10.36 -14.37
CA GLY A 437 17.10 11.52 -13.50
C GLY A 437 16.98 11.17 -12.00
N LEU A 438 16.79 12.23 -11.19
CA LEU A 438 16.75 12.14 -9.73
C LEU A 438 15.52 11.39 -9.19
N ALA A 439 14.46 11.30 -9.98
CA ALA A 439 13.24 10.58 -9.58
C ALA A 439 13.21 9.15 -10.14
N GLY A 440 13.53 8.96 -11.43
CA GLY A 440 13.40 7.67 -12.09
C GLY A 440 14.42 6.63 -11.64
N GLY A 441 15.66 7.01 -11.41
CA GLY A 441 16.72 6.11 -10.94
C GLY A 441 16.41 5.50 -9.57
N PRO A 442 16.14 6.31 -8.53
CA PRO A 442 15.72 5.80 -7.22
C PRO A 442 14.46 4.95 -7.28
N LEU A 443 13.45 5.32 -8.07
CA LEU A 443 12.25 4.53 -8.26
C LEU A 443 12.56 3.13 -8.82
N PHE A 444 13.37 3.08 -9.88
CA PHE A 444 13.76 1.82 -10.52
C PHE A 444 14.49 0.90 -9.55
N VAL A 445 15.51 1.41 -8.85
CA VAL A 445 16.28 0.63 -7.86
C VAL A 445 15.37 0.19 -6.70
N ALA A 446 14.48 1.05 -6.22
CA ALA A 446 13.55 0.72 -5.16
C ALA A 446 12.58 -0.41 -5.55
N ILE A 447 12.08 -0.43 -6.80
CA ILE A 447 11.24 -1.53 -7.31
C ILE A 447 12.04 -2.84 -7.32
N LEU A 448 13.29 -2.82 -7.75
CA LEU A 448 14.15 -4.02 -7.76
C LEU A 448 14.45 -4.50 -6.35
N VAL A 449 14.82 -3.59 -5.45
CA VAL A 449 15.06 -3.92 -4.03
C VAL A 449 13.79 -4.46 -3.37
N GLY A 450 12.63 -3.85 -3.60
CA GLY A 450 11.35 -4.32 -3.07
C GLY A 450 10.92 -5.68 -3.65
N ALA A 451 11.30 -5.99 -4.89
CA ALA A 451 10.94 -7.25 -5.55
C ALA A 451 11.88 -8.40 -5.24
N PHE A 452 13.18 -8.14 -5.08
CA PHE A 452 14.24 -9.14 -5.00
C PHE A 452 15.17 -8.98 -3.79
N GLY A 453 15.10 -7.83 -3.09
CA GLY A 453 15.83 -7.61 -1.84
C GLY A 453 15.19 -8.40 -0.71
N HIS A 454 15.95 -9.27 -0.10
CA HIS A 454 15.61 -10.06 1.08
C HIS A 454 16.27 -9.46 2.31
#